data_5f3585ed365f2f9380a9d370353888da
#
_entry.id   5f3585ed365f2f9380a9d370353888da
#
_cell.length_a   1.000
_cell.length_b   1.000
_cell.length_c   1.000
_cell.angle_alpha   90.00
_cell.angle_beta   90.00
_cell.angle_gamma   90.00
#
_symmetry.space_group_name_H-M   'P 1'
#
loop_
_entity.id
_entity.type
_entity.pdbx_description
1 polymer ?
#
loop_
_entity_poly.entity_id
_entity_poly.type
_entity_poly.pdbx_seq_one_letter_code
_entity_poly.pdbx_strand_id
1 'polypeptide(L)'
;MVHDGNLYAAGILRTETGENYNKGVDGVTPLIAGVTTPEQTQRLLAHLTSQQELFTPVGISTVDQSAGYYYDNGYWNGSVWLPYQYFLWKSMLDLGYGEFAEKIAKTALHAWSQETDFSYNTFELIQIESERGGWFHQFSGLSSPLVVWYHSYYKPGNVTVGFDTWLEEWHFSNDYSSARIRYKTSRVGGLLLAVMNEEYSDYSVTIDGEPAQFVQRIPGTLEIRLSQWQGEVIVQAK
;
A
#
# COMPACT_ATOMS: atom_id res chain seq x y z
N MET A 1 -4.64 23.28 -3.12
CA MET A 1 -4.30 23.70 -4.50
C MET A 1 -2.97 23.09 -4.86
N VAL A 2 -2.94 22.22 -5.84
CA VAL A 2 -1.70 21.65 -6.36
C VAL A 2 -1.18 22.64 -7.41
N HIS A 3 -0.36 23.60 -6.99
CA HIS A 3 0.38 24.44 -7.93
C HIS A 3 1.69 23.72 -8.27
N ASP A 4 2.01 23.60 -9.54
CA ASP A 4 3.28 23.12 -10.14
C ASP A 4 3.75 21.69 -9.78
N GLY A 5 2.92 20.86 -9.19
CA GLY A 5 3.22 19.44 -8.95
C GLY A 5 4.28 19.16 -7.88
N ASN A 6 4.65 20.14 -7.09
CA ASN A 6 5.53 19.98 -5.95
C ASN A 6 4.77 20.35 -4.67
N LEU A 7 4.08 19.39 -4.08
CA LEU A 7 3.29 19.61 -2.87
C LEU A 7 4.15 20.02 -1.67
N TYR A 8 5.38 19.53 -1.61
CA TYR A 8 6.34 19.93 -0.58
C TYR A 8 6.84 21.36 -0.78
N ALA A 9 6.98 21.80 -2.02
CA ALA A 9 7.42 23.15 -2.35
C ALA A 9 6.28 24.16 -2.45
N ALA A 10 5.04 23.73 -2.36
CA ALA A 10 3.88 24.63 -2.44
C ALA A 10 3.88 25.73 -1.37
N GLY A 11 4.76 25.63 -0.38
CA GLY A 11 5.08 26.69 0.56
C GLY A 11 3.85 27.29 1.26
N ILE A 12 2.85 26.44 1.52
CA ILE A 12 1.53 26.87 1.93
C ILE A 12 1.57 27.54 3.30
N LEU A 13 2.54 27.15 4.14
CA LEU A 13 2.79 27.80 5.42
C LEU A 13 4.30 27.98 5.57
N ARG A 14 4.79 29.15 5.26
CA ARG A 14 6.12 29.58 5.68
C ARG A 14 5.97 30.37 6.97
N THR A 15 6.74 30.00 7.98
CA THR A 15 6.93 30.85 9.13
C THR A 15 7.70 32.11 8.73
N GLU A 16 7.70 33.13 9.56
CA GLU A 16 8.51 34.32 9.35
C GLU A 16 10.01 34.00 9.21
N THR A 17 10.47 32.86 9.77
CA THR A 17 11.82 32.32 9.64
C THR A 17 12.08 31.58 8.32
N GLY A 18 11.06 31.36 7.48
CA GLY A 18 11.17 30.64 6.23
C GLY A 18 11.14 29.11 6.37
N GLU A 19 10.91 28.57 7.57
CA GLU A 19 10.78 27.14 7.79
C GLU A 19 9.51 26.59 7.13
N ASN A 20 9.63 25.43 6.49
CA ASN A 20 8.52 24.76 5.85
C ASN A 20 7.98 23.66 6.77
N TYR A 21 6.84 23.90 7.40
CA TYR A 21 6.13 22.92 8.24
C TYR A 21 5.18 22.01 7.45
N ASN A 22 5.20 22.04 6.12
CA ASN A 22 4.28 21.27 5.28
C ASN A 22 4.90 20.00 4.68
N LYS A 23 5.93 19.45 5.29
CA LYS A 23 6.56 18.20 4.87
C LYS A 23 5.90 16.97 5.51
N GLY A 24 4.63 17.02 5.78
CA GLY A 24 3.86 15.90 6.33
C GLY A 24 3.39 14.93 5.25
N VAL A 25 3.02 13.71 5.67
CA VAL A 25 2.41 12.69 4.82
C VAL A 25 1.11 13.16 4.16
N ASP A 26 0.46 14.18 4.72
CA ASP A 26 -0.70 14.84 4.10
C ASP A 26 -0.39 15.41 2.71
N GLY A 27 0.86 15.79 2.46
CA GLY A 27 1.32 16.27 1.15
C GLY A 27 1.20 15.24 0.03
N VAL A 28 1.13 13.95 0.32
CA VAL A 28 0.96 12.87 -0.64
C VAL A 28 -0.49 12.37 -0.78
N THR A 29 -1.43 12.92 0.00
CA THR A 29 -2.86 12.53 -0.06
C THR A 29 -3.52 12.72 -1.43
N PRO A 30 -3.10 13.65 -2.33
CA PRO A 30 -3.61 13.69 -3.70
C PRO A 30 -3.40 12.40 -4.50
N LEU A 31 -2.42 11.56 -4.15
CA LEU A 31 -2.29 10.21 -4.72
C LEU A 31 -3.49 9.33 -4.33
N ILE A 32 -3.93 9.44 -3.07
CA ILE A 32 -5.09 8.70 -2.55
C ILE A 32 -6.37 9.16 -3.24
N ALA A 33 -6.50 10.47 -3.46
CA ALA A 33 -7.66 11.06 -4.13
C ALA A 33 -7.66 10.85 -5.66
N GLY A 34 -6.57 10.33 -6.24
CA GLY A 34 -6.47 10.09 -7.67
C GLY A 34 -6.51 11.35 -8.56
N VAL A 35 -6.19 12.53 -8.00
CA VAL A 35 -6.30 13.84 -8.68
C VAL A 35 -4.98 14.38 -9.22
N THR A 36 -3.92 13.60 -9.17
CA THR A 36 -2.59 13.99 -9.64
C THR A 36 -2.42 13.78 -11.14
N THR A 37 -1.68 14.67 -11.81
CA THR A 37 -1.17 14.40 -13.16
C THR A 37 -0.07 13.34 -13.11
N PRO A 38 0.31 12.72 -14.25
CA PRO A 38 1.43 11.77 -14.28
C PRO A 38 2.74 12.34 -13.70
N GLU A 39 3.08 13.60 -14.02
CA GLU A 39 4.28 14.27 -13.53
C GLU A 39 4.21 14.52 -12.02
N GLN A 40 3.04 14.92 -11.51
CA GLN A 40 2.81 15.09 -10.08
C GLN A 40 2.91 13.75 -9.35
N THR A 41 2.33 12.69 -9.92
CA THR A 41 2.43 11.33 -9.38
C THR A 41 3.89 10.90 -9.24
N GLN A 42 4.71 11.08 -10.28
CA GLN A 42 6.12 10.71 -10.25
C GLN A 42 6.90 11.47 -9.18
N ARG A 43 6.66 12.78 -9.02
CA ARG A 43 7.32 13.59 -7.99
C ARG A 43 6.92 13.16 -6.58
N LEU A 44 5.62 12.95 -6.35
CA LEU A 44 5.13 12.49 -5.03
C LEU A 44 5.65 11.10 -4.69
N LEU A 45 5.72 10.19 -5.66
CA LEU A 45 6.31 8.87 -5.47
C LEU A 45 7.80 8.94 -5.14
N ALA A 46 8.55 9.86 -5.77
CA ALA A 46 9.95 10.06 -5.45
C ALA A 46 10.15 10.42 -3.96
N HIS A 47 9.32 11.33 -3.42
CA HIS A 47 9.35 11.67 -1.99
C HIS A 47 8.89 10.50 -1.12
N LEU A 48 7.81 9.83 -1.53
CA LEU A 48 7.19 8.75 -0.76
C LEU A 48 8.11 7.52 -0.63
N THR A 49 8.92 7.22 -1.66
CA THR A 49 9.81 6.06 -1.70
C THR A 49 11.22 6.35 -1.21
N SER A 50 11.57 7.62 -0.99
CA SER A 50 12.88 8.07 -0.55
C SER A 50 13.13 7.70 0.92
N GLN A 51 14.22 6.98 1.17
CA GLN A 51 14.67 6.63 2.52
C GLN A 51 15.24 7.82 3.31
N GLN A 52 15.55 8.93 2.65
CA GLN A 52 15.98 10.18 3.27
C GLN A 52 14.81 11.11 3.57
N GLU A 53 13.62 10.77 3.09
CA GLU A 53 12.43 11.60 3.23
C GLU A 53 11.32 10.85 3.98
N LEU A 54 10.36 10.24 3.29
CA LEU A 54 9.19 9.65 3.95
C LEU A 54 9.33 8.16 4.30
N PHE A 55 10.11 7.38 3.53
CA PHE A 55 10.16 5.93 3.74
C PHE A 55 11.24 5.51 4.73
N THR A 56 10.84 5.20 5.95
CA THR A 56 11.72 4.72 7.03
C THR A 56 11.88 3.17 7.01
N PRO A 57 12.77 2.58 7.82
CA PRO A 57 12.89 1.13 7.94
C PRO A 57 11.58 0.42 8.33
N VAL A 58 10.67 1.09 9.04
CA VAL A 58 9.41 0.50 9.53
C VAL A 58 8.17 1.01 8.81
N GLY A 59 8.33 1.78 7.74
CA GLY A 59 7.22 2.27 6.90
C GLY A 59 7.29 3.76 6.61
N ILE A 60 6.19 4.32 6.12
CA ILE A 60 6.09 5.72 5.74
C ILE A 60 5.85 6.55 7.01
N SER A 61 6.77 7.45 7.34
CA SER A 61 6.66 8.38 8.46
C SER A 61 5.55 9.41 8.23
N THR A 62 5.04 9.99 9.31
CA THR A 62 4.05 11.07 9.22
C THR A 62 4.65 12.38 8.74
N VAL A 63 5.97 12.54 8.85
CA VAL A 63 6.71 13.73 8.43
C VAL A 63 7.99 13.29 7.73
N ASP A 64 8.39 14.04 6.72
CA ASP A 64 9.65 13.93 6.02
C ASP A 64 10.83 14.08 6.98
N GLN A 65 11.74 13.10 6.98
CA GLN A 65 12.92 13.06 7.86
C GLN A 65 13.85 14.28 7.69
N SER A 66 13.78 14.98 6.56
CA SER A 66 14.53 16.22 6.33
C SER A 66 13.89 17.47 6.93
N ALA A 67 12.70 17.36 7.52
CA ALA A 67 12.02 18.49 8.12
C ALA A 67 12.64 18.86 9.48
N GLY A 68 12.81 20.14 9.76
CA GLY A 68 13.43 20.61 11.00
C GLY A 68 12.65 20.29 12.28
N TYR A 69 11.40 19.86 12.15
CA TYR A 69 10.53 19.44 13.28
C TYR A 69 10.31 17.92 13.33
N TYR A 70 10.99 17.16 12.48
CA TYR A 70 10.95 15.71 12.52
C TYR A 70 11.56 15.16 13.81
N TYR A 71 10.93 14.13 14.35
CA TYR A 71 11.41 13.40 15.51
C TYR A 71 11.01 11.93 15.39
N ASP A 72 11.97 10.99 15.41
CA ASP A 72 11.78 9.57 15.16
C ASP A 72 10.63 8.92 15.96
N ASN A 73 10.45 9.34 17.21
CA ASN A 73 9.40 8.84 18.10
C ASN A 73 8.28 9.87 18.30
N GLY A 74 8.22 10.89 17.46
CA GLY A 74 7.19 11.92 17.52
C GLY A 74 5.81 11.35 17.16
N TYR A 75 4.79 11.72 17.92
CA TYR A 75 3.44 11.20 17.77
C TYR A 75 2.87 11.45 16.36
N TRP A 76 2.84 12.72 15.91
CA TRP A 76 2.43 13.14 14.57
C TRP A 76 3.55 13.77 13.74
N ASN A 77 4.76 13.76 14.23
CA ASN A 77 5.92 14.34 13.56
C ASN A 77 7.08 13.37 13.38
N GLY A 78 6.78 12.09 13.23
CA GLY A 78 7.76 11.04 12.98
C GLY A 78 7.11 9.68 12.82
N SER A 79 6.65 9.07 13.87
CA SER A 79 6.16 7.68 13.93
C SER A 79 5.28 7.25 12.76
N VAL A 80 5.26 5.95 12.49
CA VAL A 80 4.50 5.33 11.40
C VAL A 80 3.11 4.93 11.89
N TRP A 81 2.09 5.42 11.20
CA TRP A 81 0.69 5.11 11.48
C TRP A 81 0.11 4.18 10.42
N LEU A 82 -0.33 2.99 10.82
CA LEU A 82 -0.81 1.95 9.91
C LEU A 82 -2.00 2.37 9.04
N PRO A 83 -2.96 3.20 9.48
CA PRO A 83 -4.02 3.71 8.61
C PRO A 83 -3.49 4.49 7.39
N TYR A 84 -2.46 5.33 7.55
CA TYR A 84 -1.84 6.03 6.41
C TYR A 84 -1.14 5.05 5.47
N GLN A 85 -0.46 4.04 6.01
CA GLN A 85 0.13 2.96 5.21
C GLN A 85 -0.95 2.25 4.38
N TYR A 86 -2.11 1.99 4.98
CA TYR A 86 -3.22 1.32 4.30
C TYR A 86 -3.77 2.15 3.13
N PHE A 87 -4.03 3.43 3.34
CA PHE A 87 -4.52 4.30 2.27
C PHE A 87 -3.52 4.43 1.12
N LEU A 88 -2.25 4.60 1.43
CA LEU A 88 -1.19 4.68 0.43
C LEU A 88 -1.00 3.35 -0.29
N TRP A 89 -1.03 2.23 0.42
CA TRP A 89 -0.98 0.90 -0.18
C TRP A 89 -2.10 0.68 -1.19
N LYS A 90 -3.35 1.00 -0.85
CA LYS A 90 -4.49 0.91 -1.76
C LYS A 90 -4.30 1.78 -3.00
N SER A 91 -3.77 2.99 -2.82
CA SER A 91 -3.47 3.90 -3.93
C SER A 91 -2.36 3.36 -4.83
N MET A 92 -1.37 2.66 -4.28
CA MET A 92 -0.34 2.03 -5.09
C MET A 92 -0.90 0.91 -5.96
N LEU A 93 -1.91 0.17 -5.47
CA LEU A 93 -2.64 -0.79 -6.30
C LEU A 93 -3.39 -0.09 -7.45
N ASP A 94 -4.08 1.01 -7.18
CA ASP A 94 -4.77 1.78 -8.22
C ASP A 94 -3.81 2.37 -9.28
N LEU A 95 -2.64 2.81 -8.84
CA LEU A 95 -1.63 3.41 -9.71
C LEU A 95 -0.75 2.37 -10.44
N GLY A 96 -0.89 1.08 -10.10
CA GLY A 96 -0.11 0.01 -10.73
C GLY A 96 1.32 -0.16 -10.20
N TYR A 97 1.62 0.36 -9.00
CA TYR A 97 2.93 0.27 -8.33
C TYR A 97 2.98 -0.88 -7.32
N GLY A 98 2.84 -2.10 -7.81
CA GLY A 98 2.74 -3.31 -6.98
C GLY A 98 3.96 -3.61 -6.12
N GLU A 99 5.16 -3.34 -6.62
CA GLU A 99 6.39 -3.51 -5.84
C GLU A 99 6.41 -2.63 -4.59
N PHE A 100 5.98 -1.39 -4.73
CA PHE A 100 5.92 -0.49 -3.58
C PHE A 100 4.73 -0.80 -2.67
N ALA A 101 3.60 -1.24 -3.23
CA ALA A 101 2.48 -1.74 -2.44
C ALA A 101 2.90 -2.95 -1.56
N GLU A 102 3.57 -3.94 -2.16
CA GLU A 102 4.09 -5.09 -1.40
C GLU A 102 5.09 -4.65 -0.34
N LYS A 103 5.99 -3.73 -0.65
CA LYS A 103 6.97 -3.20 0.29
C LYS A 103 6.31 -2.55 1.51
N ILE A 104 5.26 -1.74 1.33
CA ILE A 104 4.49 -1.15 2.44
C ILE A 104 3.92 -2.25 3.34
N ALA A 105 3.20 -3.20 2.76
CA ALA A 105 2.57 -4.29 3.49
C ALA A 105 3.58 -5.16 4.24
N LYS A 106 4.65 -5.57 3.56
CA LYS A 106 5.71 -6.43 4.11
C LYS A 106 6.45 -5.77 5.27
N THR A 107 6.79 -4.49 5.15
CA THR A 107 7.45 -3.74 6.21
C THR A 107 6.58 -3.67 7.47
N ALA A 108 5.30 -3.37 7.33
CA ALA A 108 4.37 -3.32 8.46
C ALA A 108 4.14 -4.70 9.09
N LEU A 109 3.97 -5.75 8.28
CA LEU A 109 3.82 -7.13 8.76
C LEU A 109 5.08 -7.61 9.48
N HIS A 110 6.26 -7.23 9.01
CA HIS A 110 7.52 -7.56 9.67
C HIS A 110 7.63 -6.89 11.06
N ALA A 111 7.38 -5.59 11.16
CA ALA A 111 7.36 -4.89 12.44
C ALA A 111 6.34 -5.49 13.41
N TRP A 112 5.16 -5.87 12.91
CA TRP A 112 4.16 -6.53 13.75
C TRP A 112 4.58 -7.93 14.21
N SER A 113 5.22 -8.74 13.34
CA SER A 113 5.68 -10.08 13.73
C SER A 113 6.71 -10.00 14.86
N GLN A 114 7.64 -9.07 14.80
CA GLN A 114 8.61 -8.83 15.88
C GLN A 114 7.94 -8.39 17.18
N GLU A 115 6.93 -7.52 17.10
CA GLU A 115 6.16 -7.08 18.25
C GLU A 115 5.35 -8.23 18.86
N THR A 116 4.76 -9.10 18.03
CA THR A 116 3.98 -10.27 18.47
C THR A 116 4.86 -11.27 19.18
N ASP A 117 6.08 -11.51 18.71
CA ASP A 117 7.05 -12.41 19.34
C ASP A 117 7.49 -11.92 20.73
N PHE A 118 7.38 -10.64 21.00
CA PHE A 118 7.79 -10.02 22.25
C PHE A 118 6.63 -9.76 23.22
N SER A 119 5.55 -9.10 22.76
CA SER A 119 4.50 -8.56 23.63
C SER A 119 3.11 -9.14 23.40
N TYR A 120 2.87 -9.80 22.28
CA TYR A 120 1.55 -10.30 21.84
C TYR A 120 0.47 -9.20 21.72
N ASN A 121 0.87 -7.93 21.61
CA ASN A 121 -0.05 -6.80 21.59
C ASN A 121 -0.25 -6.21 20.19
N THR A 122 -1.37 -5.55 20.01
CA THR A 122 -1.59 -4.52 19.00
C THR A 122 -1.22 -3.16 19.58
N PHE A 123 -0.93 -2.18 18.74
CA PHE A 123 -0.41 -0.87 19.16
C PHE A 123 -0.99 0.25 18.32
N GLU A 124 -0.82 1.48 18.80
CA GLU A 124 -1.35 2.66 18.14
C GLU A 124 -0.54 3.06 16.90
N LEU A 125 0.78 2.99 17.00
CA LEU A 125 1.73 3.37 15.96
C LEU A 125 3.00 2.53 16.07
N ILE A 126 3.90 2.65 15.08
CA ILE A 126 5.24 2.08 15.13
C ILE A 126 6.24 3.22 15.32
N GLN A 127 7.08 3.13 16.33
CA GLN A 127 8.18 4.06 16.57
C GLN A 127 9.36 3.71 15.68
N ILE A 128 9.98 4.72 15.07
CA ILE A 128 11.04 4.51 14.08
C ILE A 128 12.36 4.10 14.74
N GLU A 129 12.76 4.78 15.83
CA GLU A 129 14.03 4.51 16.52
C GLU A 129 14.07 3.11 17.13
N SER A 130 12.99 2.69 17.77
CA SER A 130 12.93 1.37 18.45
C SER A 130 12.50 0.25 17.52
N GLU A 131 11.95 0.56 16.35
CA GLU A 131 11.28 -0.35 15.41
C GLU A 131 10.14 -1.15 16.06
N ARG A 132 9.57 -0.65 17.16
CA ARG A 132 8.60 -1.31 18.02
C ARG A 132 7.26 -0.60 17.99
N GLY A 133 6.21 -1.34 18.36
CA GLY A 133 4.92 -0.76 18.70
C GLY A 133 5.02 0.24 19.84
N GLY A 134 4.36 1.37 19.69
CA GLY A 134 4.44 2.47 20.63
C GLY A 134 3.09 3.02 21.09
N TRP A 135 3.15 3.83 22.12
CA TRP A 135 2.04 4.50 22.79
C TRP A 135 1.06 3.52 23.43
N PHE A 136 -0.19 3.47 22.98
CA PHE A 136 -1.18 2.61 23.60
C PHE A 136 -1.13 1.19 23.01
N HIS A 137 -1.03 0.20 23.89
CA HIS A 137 -1.19 -1.20 23.56
C HIS A 137 -2.69 -1.57 23.45
N GLN A 138 -2.96 -2.70 22.80
CA GLN A 138 -4.32 -3.20 22.58
C GLN A 138 -5.19 -2.28 21.71
N PHE A 139 -4.56 -1.54 20.81
CA PHE A 139 -5.23 -0.62 19.89
C PHE A 139 -5.52 -1.28 18.54
N SER A 140 -6.34 -2.34 18.56
CA SER A 140 -6.62 -3.18 17.39
C SER A 140 -7.25 -2.42 16.21
N GLY A 141 -7.99 -1.35 16.47
CA GLY A 141 -8.57 -0.51 15.42
C GLY A 141 -7.51 0.09 14.49
N LEU A 142 -6.43 0.63 15.05
CA LEU A 142 -5.33 1.21 14.26
C LEU A 142 -4.39 0.14 13.68
N SER A 143 -4.33 -1.05 14.29
CA SER A 143 -3.55 -2.19 13.80
C SER A 143 -4.33 -3.07 12.80
N SER A 144 -5.61 -2.81 12.55
CA SER A 144 -6.45 -3.60 11.65
C SER A 144 -5.91 -3.76 10.21
N PRO A 145 -5.17 -2.79 9.61
CA PRO A 145 -4.56 -2.98 8.30
C PRO A 145 -3.66 -4.21 8.19
N LEU A 146 -3.03 -4.65 9.28
CA LEU A 146 -2.18 -5.84 9.32
C LEU A 146 -2.94 -7.11 8.90
N VAL A 147 -4.18 -7.26 9.36
CA VAL A 147 -5.04 -8.40 8.98
C VAL A 147 -5.38 -8.35 7.49
N VAL A 148 -5.64 -7.14 6.96
CA VAL A 148 -5.93 -6.95 5.54
C VAL A 148 -4.72 -7.33 4.70
N TRP A 149 -3.52 -6.85 5.03
CA TRP A 149 -2.29 -7.18 4.30
C TRP A 149 -1.96 -8.66 4.37
N TYR A 150 -2.11 -9.30 5.55
CA TYR A 150 -1.94 -10.75 5.66
C TYR A 150 -2.89 -11.50 4.71
N HIS A 151 -4.17 -11.15 4.70
CA HIS A 151 -5.14 -11.77 3.80
C HIS A 151 -4.82 -11.50 2.32
N SER A 152 -4.39 -10.29 1.99
CA SER A 152 -4.13 -9.88 0.60
C SER A 152 -2.90 -10.52 -0.02
N TYR A 153 -1.96 -11.00 0.80
CA TYR A 153 -0.70 -11.55 0.30
C TYR A 153 -0.45 -13.01 0.69
N TYR A 154 -1.13 -13.53 1.72
CA TYR A 154 -0.75 -14.85 2.27
C TYR A 154 -1.93 -15.80 2.49
N LYS A 155 -3.17 -15.35 2.41
CA LYS A 155 -4.31 -16.23 2.67
C LYS A 155 -4.99 -16.65 1.36
N PRO A 156 -4.85 -17.91 0.92
CA PRO A 156 -5.51 -18.41 -0.29
C PRO A 156 -7.03 -18.16 -0.30
N GLY A 157 -7.56 -17.89 -1.49
CA GLY A 157 -8.98 -17.61 -1.70
C GLY A 157 -9.36 -16.14 -1.52
N ASN A 158 -8.39 -15.24 -1.33
CA ASN A 158 -8.64 -13.80 -1.24
C ASN A 158 -8.36 -13.07 -2.54
N VAL A 159 -9.17 -12.04 -2.78
CA VAL A 159 -8.98 -11.07 -3.87
C VAL A 159 -8.94 -9.68 -3.26
N THR A 160 -7.97 -8.88 -3.70
CA THR A 160 -7.83 -7.49 -3.24
C THR A 160 -7.57 -6.56 -4.43
N VAL A 161 -8.17 -5.38 -4.37
CA VAL A 161 -8.03 -4.32 -5.39
C VAL A 161 -7.82 -2.97 -4.71
N GLY A 162 -7.47 -1.95 -5.48
CA GLY A 162 -7.38 -0.56 -5.04
C GLY A 162 -8.74 0.05 -4.63
N PHE A 163 -8.81 1.37 -4.52
CA PHE A 163 -10.05 2.11 -4.26
C PHE A 163 -10.90 2.31 -5.52
N ASP A 164 -10.22 2.39 -6.67
CA ASP A 164 -10.85 2.70 -7.96
C ASP A 164 -11.40 1.44 -8.66
N THR A 165 -11.40 0.29 -7.97
CA THR A 165 -11.85 -1.00 -8.53
C THR A 165 -12.86 -1.66 -7.62
N TRP A 166 -13.93 -2.21 -8.19
CA TRP A 166 -14.99 -2.94 -7.52
C TRP A 166 -15.00 -4.39 -7.97
N LEU A 167 -15.02 -5.32 -7.02
CA LEU A 167 -15.23 -6.73 -7.25
C LEU A 167 -16.74 -7.00 -7.31
N GLU A 168 -17.21 -7.61 -8.39
CA GLU A 168 -18.62 -7.97 -8.58
C GLU A 168 -18.89 -9.39 -8.12
N GLU A 169 -17.98 -10.31 -8.46
CA GLU A 169 -18.08 -11.73 -8.14
C GLU A 169 -16.71 -12.37 -8.20
N TRP A 170 -16.43 -13.31 -7.30
CA TRP A 170 -15.23 -14.14 -7.40
C TRP A 170 -15.47 -15.53 -6.85
N HIS A 171 -14.87 -16.53 -7.47
CA HIS A 171 -14.89 -17.93 -7.10
C HIS A 171 -13.50 -18.53 -7.24
N PHE A 172 -13.14 -19.37 -6.28
CA PHE A 172 -11.94 -20.20 -6.33
C PHE A 172 -12.34 -21.68 -6.36
N SER A 173 -11.52 -22.54 -6.99
CA SER A 173 -11.58 -23.98 -6.79
C SER A 173 -11.29 -24.33 -5.32
N ASN A 174 -11.72 -25.52 -4.88
CA ASN A 174 -11.54 -25.97 -3.50
C ASN A 174 -10.08 -26.05 -3.06
N ASP A 175 -9.17 -26.28 -3.99
CA ASP A 175 -7.74 -26.37 -3.80
C ASP A 175 -6.98 -25.07 -4.14
N TYR A 176 -7.73 -24.01 -4.48
CA TYR A 176 -7.20 -22.71 -4.90
C TYR A 176 -6.24 -22.79 -6.11
N SER A 177 -6.36 -23.81 -6.95
CA SER A 177 -5.59 -23.93 -8.19
C SER A 177 -6.16 -23.07 -9.32
N SER A 178 -7.43 -22.67 -9.22
CA SER A 178 -8.07 -21.78 -10.20
C SER A 178 -8.95 -20.73 -9.54
N ALA A 179 -9.15 -19.61 -10.24
CA ALA A 179 -10.03 -18.54 -9.84
C ALA A 179 -10.73 -17.89 -11.04
N ARG A 180 -11.95 -17.42 -10.80
CA ARG A 180 -12.74 -16.59 -11.70
C ARG A 180 -13.15 -15.34 -10.94
N ILE A 181 -12.83 -14.16 -11.48
CA ILE A 181 -13.02 -12.89 -10.77
C ILE A 181 -13.59 -11.86 -11.75
N ARG A 182 -14.78 -11.31 -11.45
CA ARG A 182 -15.37 -10.22 -12.23
C ARG A 182 -15.16 -8.89 -11.52
N TYR A 183 -14.76 -7.90 -12.28
CA TYR A 183 -14.44 -6.57 -11.77
C TYR A 183 -14.97 -5.45 -12.67
N LYS A 184 -15.11 -4.27 -12.06
CA LYS A 184 -15.21 -2.97 -12.73
C LYS A 184 -14.19 -2.02 -12.11
N THR A 185 -13.62 -1.13 -12.93
CA THR A 185 -12.68 -0.13 -12.45
C THR A 185 -12.94 1.22 -13.09
N SER A 186 -12.68 2.29 -12.36
CA SER A 186 -12.60 3.65 -12.89
C SER A 186 -11.17 4.04 -13.32
N ARG A 187 -10.21 3.09 -13.21
CA ARG A 187 -8.81 3.31 -13.56
C ARG A 187 -8.19 2.08 -14.21
N VAL A 188 -7.95 2.15 -15.51
CA VAL A 188 -7.18 1.12 -16.23
C VAL A 188 -5.71 1.19 -15.83
N GLY A 189 -5.06 0.02 -15.71
CA GLY A 189 -3.67 -0.10 -15.29
C GLY A 189 -3.47 -0.35 -13.79
N GLY A 190 -4.54 -0.30 -13.00
CA GLY A 190 -4.54 -0.73 -11.60
C GLY A 190 -4.29 -2.22 -11.46
N LEU A 191 -4.12 -2.67 -10.23
CA LEU A 191 -3.73 -4.05 -9.89
C LEU A 191 -4.84 -4.75 -9.11
N LEU A 192 -5.01 -6.03 -9.43
CA LEU A 192 -5.79 -7.00 -8.69
C LEU A 192 -4.83 -8.02 -8.10
N LEU A 193 -4.88 -8.21 -6.79
CA LEU A 193 -4.16 -9.28 -6.10
C LEU A 193 -5.10 -10.48 -5.95
N ALA A 194 -4.68 -11.65 -6.41
CA ALA A 194 -5.36 -12.93 -6.19
C ALA A 194 -4.42 -13.89 -5.47
N VAL A 195 -4.85 -14.40 -4.32
CA VAL A 195 -4.06 -15.34 -3.53
C VAL A 195 -4.53 -16.76 -3.82
N MET A 196 -3.70 -17.47 -4.55
CA MET A 196 -3.86 -18.86 -4.97
C MET A 196 -3.16 -19.79 -3.99
N ASN A 197 -3.16 -21.08 -4.25
CA ASN A 197 -2.36 -22.05 -3.52
C ASN A 197 -0.86 -21.89 -3.81
N GLU A 198 -0.04 -21.75 -2.77
CA GLU A 198 1.42 -21.54 -2.86
C GLU A 198 2.21 -22.75 -3.41
N GLU A 199 1.58 -23.93 -3.46
CA GLU A 199 2.20 -25.13 -4.02
C GLU A 199 2.38 -25.06 -5.56
N TYR A 200 1.63 -24.16 -6.23
CA TYR A 200 1.76 -23.95 -7.67
C TYR A 200 2.65 -22.75 -7.97
N SER A 201 3.54 -22.92 -8.93
CA SER A 201 4.48 -21.87 -9.34
C SER A 201 4.24 -21.35 -10.78
N ASP A 202 3.44 -22.05 -11.58
CA ASP A 202 3.13 -21.66 -12.95
C ASP A 202 1.62 -21.49 -13.15
N TYR A 203 1.24 -20.33 -13.68
CA TYR A 203 -0.14 -19.96 -13.90
C TYR A 203 -0.37 -19.43 -15.30
N SER A 204 -1.56 -19.63 -15.83
CA SER A 204 -2.11 -18.85 -16.93
C SER A 204 -3.12 -17.85 -16.37
N VAL A 205 -3.06 -16.62 -16.85
CA VAL A 205 -4.01 -15.55 -16.48
C VAL A 205 -4.56 -14.91 -17.74
N THR A 206 -5.88 -14.81 -17.83
CA THR A 206 -6.56 -14.13 -18.93
C THR A 206 -7.57 -13.11 -18.41
N ILE A 207 -7.85 -12.07 -19.20
CA ILE A 207 -8.99 -11.15 -19.02
C ILE A 207 -9.85 -11.24 -20.27
N ASP A 208 -11.10 -11.68 -20.12
CA ASP A 208 -12.05 -11.92 -21.21
C ASP A 208 -11.48 -12.84 -22.32
N GLY A 209 -10.66 -13.84 -21.92
CA GLY A 209 -10.03 -14.81 -22.81
C GLY A 209 -8.69 -14.38 -23.40
N GLU A 210 -8.31 -13.10 -23.29
CA GLU A 210 -7.01 -12.59 -23.76
C GLU A 210 -5.95 -12.70 -22.65
N PRO A 211 -4.68 -13.06 -22.98
CA PRO A 211 -3.61 -13.16 -22.00
C PRO A 211 -3.40 -11.86 -21.23
N ALA A 212 -3.35 -11.94 -19.91
CA ALA A 212 -3.14 -10.81 -19.04
C ALA A 212 -1.70 -10.75 -18.48
N GLN A 213 -1.19 -9.54 -18.25
CA GLN A 213 0.08 -9.33 -17.56
C GLN A 213 -0.10 -9.56 -16.06
N PHE A 214 0.77 -10.35 -15.48
CA PHE A 214 0.83 -10.56 -14.03
C PHE A 214 2.25 -10.76 -13.53
N VAL A 215 2.43 -10.57 -12.23
CA VAL A 215 3.68 -10.84 -11.51
C VAL A 215 3.33 -11.70 -10.29
N GLN A 216 4.11 -12.73 -10.04
CA GLN A 216 4.05 -13.52 -8.81
C GLN A 216 5.19 -13.07 -7.89
N ARG A 217 4.92 -12.14 -6.96
CA ARG A 217 5.94 -11.62 -6.04
C ARG A 217 6.16 -12.52 -4.83
N ILE A 218 5.10 -13.16 -4.39
CA ILE A 218 5.08 -14.07 -3.25
C ILE A 218 4.51 -15.40 -3.78
N PRO A 219 4.99 -16.58 -3.34
CA PRO A 219 4.39 -17.84 -3.71
C PRO A 219 2.86 -17.82 -3.55
N GLY A 220 2.13 -18.20 -4.59
CA GLY A 220 0.67 -18.19 -4.62
C GLY A 220 0.03 -16.82 -4.85
N THR A 221 0.70 -15.70 -4.67
CA THR A 221 0.09 -14.37 -4.84
C THR A 221 0.37 -13.78 -6.21
N LEU A 222 -0.69 -13.62 -6.99
CA LEU A 222 -0.64 -13.06 -8.33
C LEU A 222 -1.08 -11.59 -8.31
N GLU A 223 -0.23 -10.72 -8.80
CA GLU A 223 -0.48 -9.31 -9.06
C GLU A 223 -0.85 -9.14 -10.52
N ILE A 224 -2.12 -8.97 -10.83
CA ILE A 224 -2.68 -8.96 -12.18
C ILE A 224 -2.99 -7.52 -12.58
N ARG A 225 -2.46 -7.09 -13.73
CA ARG A 225 -2.70 -5.75 -14.26
C ARG A 225 -4.03 -5.70 -15.01
N LEU A 226 -4.91 -4.80 -14.58
CA LEU A 226 -6.22 -4.59 -15.18
C LEU A 226 -6.10 -3.72 -16.44
N SER A 227 -6.31 -4.33 -17.61
CA SER A 227 -6.15 -3.69 -18.92
C SER A 227 -7.45 -3.07 -19.47
N GLN A 228 -8.58 -3.30 -18.80
CA GLN A 228 -9.91 -2.90 -19.25
C GLN A 228 -10.72 -2.29 -18.11
N TRP A 229 -11.73 -1.50 -18.42
CA TRP A 229 -12.65 -0.86 -17.46
C TRP A 229 -13.54 -1.86 -16.71
N GLN A 230 -13.77 -3.02 -17.28
CA GLN A 230 -14.48 -4.14 -16.68
C GLN A 230 -14.04 -5.43 -17.38
N GLY A 231 -14.17 -6.56 -16.72
CA GLY A 231 -13.83 -7.84 -17.32
C GLY A 231 -13.93 -9.00 -16.34
N GLU A 232 -13.68 -10.19 -16.89
CA GLU A 232 -13.56 -11.43 -16.13
C GLU A 232 -12.11 -11.92 -16.18
N VAL A 233 -11.46 -11.94 -15.03
CA VAL A 233 -10.13 -12.54 -14.85
C VAL A 233 -10.32 -14.03 -14.61
N ILE A 234 -9.61 -14.86 -15.39
CA ILE A 234 -9.48 -16.29 -15.15
C ILE A 234 -8.02 -16.59 -14.81
N VAL A 235 -7.82 -17.24 -13.67
CA VAL A 235 -6.52 -17.76 -13.24
C VAL A 235 -6.59 -19.28 -13.24
N GLN A 236 -5.56 -19.94 -13.77
CA GLN A 236 -5.45 -21.40 -13.80
C GLN A 236 -4.00 -21.81 -13.57
N ALA A 237 -3.74 -22.64 -12.54
CA ALA A 237 -2.46 -23.34 -12.39
C ALA A 237 -2.23 -24.33 -13.54
N LYS A 238 -0.97 -24.47 -13.95
CA LYS A 238 -0.57 -25.39 -15.04
C LYS A 238 0.06 -26.65 -14.50
#